data_28c5d580fb7584bb803b1f53f19cba04
#
_entry.id   28c5d580fb7584bb803b1f53f19cba04
#
_cell.length_a   1.000
_cell.length_b   1.000
_cell.length_c   1.000
_cell.angle_alpha   90.00
_cell.angle_beta   90.00
_cell.angle_gamma   90.00
#
_symmetry.space_group_name_H-M   'P 1'
#
loop_
_entity.id
_entity.type
_entity.pdbx_description
1 polymer ?
#
loop_
_entity_poly.entity_id
_entity_poly.type
_entity_poly.pdbx_seq_one_letter_code
_entity_poly.pdbx_strand_id
1 'polypeptide(L)'
;EKGKFRPLGIPTAVDRVIQQAIAQKLSDEYEPVFSLHSHGFRPCRSCRTAIDEALDIANQGYVWVVDLDLSKFFDTVNHSKLLQLLSDKLKDGRVVSLIHKILRAPIQEGDKITPCEIGTPQGGPVSPVLANIMLNELDHELERRGHRFVRYADDMMIFCRSRKAAERTLRHLKPYVEGKLFLKLNE
;
A
#
# COMPACT_ATOMS: atom_id res chain seq x y z
N GLU A 1 -11.79 -10.09 16.61
CA GLU A 1 -12.67 -9.25 17.46
C GLU A 1 -14.11 -9.44 16.99
N LYS A 2 -14.96 -10.01 17.83
CA LYS A 2 -16.39 -10.18 17.53
C LYS A 2 -17.05 -8.78 17.48
N GLY A 3 -17.57 -8.39 16.29
CA GLY A 3 -18.45 -7.22 16.15
C GLY A 3 -17.89 -6.03 15.34
N LYS A 4 -16.66 -6.06 14.82
CA LYS A 4 -16.19 -5.03 13.87
C LYS A 4 -16.44 -5.48 12.44
N PHE A 5 -17.33 -4.81 11.74
CA PHE A 5 -17.56 -5.00 10.30
C PHE A 5 -16.65 -4.04 9.54
N ARG A 6 -15.97 -4.55 8.50
CA ARG A 6 -15.30 -3.69 7.51
C ARG A 6 -16.25 -3.53 6.32
N PRO A 7 -16.69 -2.31 5.98
CA PRO A 7 -17.52 -2.11 4.81
C PRO A 7 -16.73 -2.47 3.55
N LEU A 8 -17.32 -3.31 2.69
CA LEU A 8 -16.76 -3.67 1.40
C LEU A 8 -17.48 -2.89 0.31
N GLY A 9 -16.78 -2.03 -0.40
CA GLY A 9 -17.32 -1.32 -1.56
C GLY A 9 -17.34 -2.22 -2.79
N ILE A 10 -18.51 -2.47 -3.35
CA ILE A 10 -18.64 -3.28 -4.57
C ILE A 10 -18.88 -2.33 -5.75
N PRO A 11 -17.88 -2.14 -6.65
CA PRO A 11 -18.08 -1.34 -7.86
C PRO A 11 -19.11 -1.99 -8.78
N THR A 12 -19.76 -1.17 -9.63
CA THR A 12 -20.65 -1.70 -10.68
C THR A 12 -19.89 -2.64 -11.62
N ALA A 13 -20.60 -3.47 -12.36
CA ALA A 13 -19.98 -4.41 -13.30
C ALA A 13 -19.12 -3.69 -14.35
N VAL A 14 -19.60 -2.54 -14.85
CA VAL A 14 -18.87 -1.71 -15.82
C VAL A 14 -17.61 -1.12 -15.18
N ASP A 15 -17.71 -0.55 -13.98
CA ASP A 15 -16.58 0.00 -13.26
C ASP A 15 -15.52 -1.07 -12.97
N ARG A 16 -15.94 -2.29 -12.64
CA ARG A 16 -15.01 -3.41 -12.39
C ARG A 16 -14.22 -3.77 -13.64
N VAL A 17 -14.84 -3.77 -14.82
CA VAL A 17 -14.14 -4.02 -16.10
C VAL A 17 -13.12 -2.93 -16.37
N ILE A 18 -13.51 -1.66 -16.21
CA ILE A 18 -12.61 -0.50 -16.40
C ILE A 18 -11.45 -0.56 -15.39
N GLN A 19 -11.76 -0.77 -14.12
CA GLN A 19 -10.74 -0.86 -13.07
C GLN A 19 -9.79 -2.03 -13.31
N GLN A 20 -10.27 -3.17 -13.80
CA GLN A 20 -9.44 -4.33 -14.12
C GLN A 20 -8.49 -4.04 -15.27
N ALA A 21 -8.96 -3.38 -16.33
CA ALA A 21 -8.12 -2.98 -17.47
C ALA A 21 -7.01 -2.00 -17.02
N ILE A 22 -7.35 -1.04 -16.15
CA ILE A 22 -6.38 -0.10 -15.59
C ILE A 22 -5.38 -0.85 -14.69
N ALA A 23 -5.86 -1.75 -13.82
CA ALA A 23 -5.01 -2.51 -12.92
C ALA A 23 -3.96 -3.34 -13.68
N GLN A 24 -4.35 -4.00 -14.78
CA GLN A 24 -3.43 -4.75 -15.62
C GLN A 24 -2.34 -3.84 -16.19
N LYS A 25 -2.72 -2.70 -16.77
CA LYS A 25 -1.75 -1.75 -17.34
C LYS A 25 -0.83 -1.13 -16.29
N LEU A 26 -1.36 -0.75 -15.13
CA LEU A 26 -0.54 -0.26 -14.02
C LEU A 26 0.42 -1.35 -13.50
N SER A 27 -0.02 -2.60 -13.42
CA SER A 27 0.84 -3.71 -12.99
C SER A 27 2.01 -3.88 -13.96
N ASP A 28 1.77 -3.88 -15.28
CA ASP A 28 2.84 -3.98 -16.28
C ASP A 28 3.87 -2.84 -16.15
N GLU A 29 3.40 -1.61 -15.91
CA GLU A 29 4.24 -0.41 -15.82
C GLU A 29 5.01 -0.30 -14.49
N TYR A 30 4.44 -0.78 -13.40
CA TYR A 30 5.01 -0.61 -12.07
C TYR A 30 5.77 -1.84 -11.56
N GLU A 31 5.48 -3.06 -12.06
CA GLU A 31 6.17 -4.27 -11.62
C GLU A 31 7.70 -4.17 -11.69
N PRO A 32 8.31 -3.56 -12.74
CA PRO A 32 9.76 -3.40 -12.81
C PRO A 32 10.37 -2.46 -11.77
N VAL A 33 9.57 -1.59 -11.14
CA VAL A 33 10.04 -0.58 -10.18
C VAL A 33 9.61 -0.87 -8.74
N PHE A 34 8.77 -1.87 -8.52
CA PHE A 34 8.43 -2.30 -7.18
C PHE A 34 9.62 -2.96 -6.49
N SER A 35 9.79 -2.66 -5.21
CA SER A 35 10.81 -3.29 -4.36
C SER A 35 10.75 -4.81 -4.44
N LEU A 36 11.90 -5.46 -4.44
CA LEU A 36 12.00 -6.92 -4.37
C LEU A 36 11.47 -7.49 -3.05
N HIS A 37 11.39 -6.68 -2.01
CA HIS A 37 10.91 -7.03 -0.67
C HIS A 37 9.40 -6.88 -0.50
N SER A 38 8.67 -6.50 -1.56
CA SER A 38 7.21 -6.40 -1.59
C SER A 38 6.59 -7.62 -2.25
N HIS A 39 5.69 -8.33 -1.54
CA HIS A 39 5.14 -9.62 -1.98
C HIS A 39 3.64 -9.63 -2.22
N GLY A 40 2.86 -8.78 -1.54
CA GLY A 40 1.40 -8.77 -1.65
C GLY A 40 0.91 -8.20 -2.98
N PHE A 41 -0.14 -8.80 -3.55
CA PHE A 41 -0.82 -8.32 -4.76
C PHE A 41 0.07 -8.22 -6.01
N ARG A 42 1.10 -9.06 -6.12
CA ARG A 42 2.04 -9.05 -7.24
C ARG A 42 2.09 -10.41 -7.93
N PRO A 43 2.34 -10.45 -9.25
CA PRO A 43 2.50 -11.71 -9.99
C PRO A 43 3.71 -12.50 -9.47
N CYS A 44 3.60 -13.82 -9.46
CA CYS A 44 4.66 -14.74 -9.04
C CYS A 44 5.15 -14.56 -7.59
N ARG A 45 4.40 -13.82 -6.75
CA ARG A 45 4.68 -13.61 -5.33
C ARG A 45 3.51 -14.05 -4.46
N SER A 46 3.79 -14.43 -3.22
CA SER A 46 2.79 -14.98 -2.32
C SER A 46 3.18 -14.73 -0.86
N CYS A 47 2.28 -15.02 0.06
CA CYS A 47 2.60 -15.04 1.49
C CYS A 47 3.77 -16.00 1.79
N ARG A 48 3.87 -17.11 1.07
CA ARG A 48 4.98 -18.06 1.22
C ARG A 48 6.33 -17.42 0.90
N THR A 49 6.44 -16.71 -0.23
CA THR A 49 7.69 -16.02 -0.60
C THR A 49 8.07 -14.92 0.39
N ALA A 50 7.09 -14.25 1.00
CA ALA A 50 7.34 -13.26 2.05
C ALA A 50 7.88 -13.93 3.34
N ILE A 51 7.30 -15.07 3.73
CA ILE A 51 7.75 -15.83 4.92
C ILE A 51 9.16 -16.37 4.69
N ASP A 52 9.43 -16.97 3.54
CA ASP A 52 10.75 -17.51 3.21
C ASP A 52 11.83 -16.42 3.29
N GLU A 53 11.58 -15.22 2.74
CA GLU A 53 12.49 -14.08 2.84
C GLU A 53 12.66 -13.59 4.30
N ALA A 54 11.57 -13.52 5.06
CA ALA A 54 11.61 -13.12 6.47
C ALA A 54 12.48 -14.08 7.31
N LEU A 55 12.37 -15.39 7.06
CA LEU A 55 13.19 -16.41 7.71
C LEU A 55 14.68 -16.27 7.31
N ASP A 56 14.97 -16.02 6.06
CA ASP A 56 16.33 -15.81 5.59
C ASP A 56 16.98 -14.60 6.26
N ILE A 57 16.25 -13.49 6.43
CA ILE A 57 16.73 -12.32 7.14
C ILE A 57 16.96 -12.63 8.64
N ALA A 58 16.03 -13.34 9.27
CA ALA A 58 16.14 -13.72 10.68
C ALA A 58 17.35 -14.63 10.92
N ASN A 59 17.62 -15.60 10.03
CA ASN A 59 18.77 -16.50 10.08
C ASN A 59 20.11 -15.77 9.93
N GLN A 60 20.11 -14.57 9.34
CA GLN A 60 21.30 -13.69 9.27
C GLN A 60 21.55 -12.88 10.55
N GLY A 61 20.78 -13.16 11.63
CA GLY A 61 20.92 -12.53 12.94
C GLY A 61 20.11 -11.25 13.14
N TYR A 62 19.14 -10.96 12.25
CA TYR A 62 18.21 -9.83 12.41
C TYR A 62 16.95 -10.32 13.14
N VAL A 63 17.04 -10.47 14.46
CA VAL A 63 15.99 -11.11 15.28
C VAL A 63 15.04 -10.12 15.96
N TRP A 64 15.28 -8.84 15.85
CA TRP A 64 14.38 -7.80 16.35
C TRP A 64 13.53 -7.25 15.22
N VAL A 65 12.22 -7.30 15.39
CA VAL A 65 11.28 -6.89 14.34
C VAL A 65 10.52 -5.64 14.78
N VAL A 66 10.45 -4.65 13.90
CA VAL A 66 9.47 -3.58 13.95
C VAL A 66 8.31 -4.01 13.07
N ASP A 67 7.20 -4.38 13.70
CA ASP A 67 5.94 -4.63 13.01
C ASP A 67 5.26 -3.29 12.78
N LEU A 68 5.19 -2.87 11.53
CA LEU A 68 4.65 -1.58 11.12
C LEU A 68 3.24 -1.79 10.59
N ASP A 69 2.25 -1.53 11.44
CA ASP A 69 0.84 -1.60 11.10
C ASP A 69 0.29 -0.21 10.75
N LEU A 70 -0.29 -0.10 9.55
CA LEU A 70 -0.88 1.13 9.04
C LEU A 70 -2.37 1.20 9.41
N SER A 71 -2.73 2.22 10.17
CA SER A 71 -4.12 2.41 10.63
C SER A 71 -5.06 2.63 9.45
N LYS A 72 -5.96 1.65 9.22
CA LYS A 72 -7.00 1.72 8.18
C LYS A 72 -6.44 2.18 6.83
N PHE A 73 -5.34 1.56 6.39
CA PHE A 73 -4.57 2.00 5.23
C PHE A 73 -5.47 2.36 4.04
N PHE A 74 -6.32 1.44 3.57
CA PHE A 74 -7.19 1.67 2.41
C PHE A 74 -8.17 2.84 2.61
N ASP A 75 -8.58 3.12 3.84
CA ASP A 75 -9.52 4.22 4.16
C ASP A 75 -8.82 5.57 4.30
N THR A 76 -7.48 5.60 4.40
CA THR A 76 -6.70 6.80 4.71
C THR A 76 -5.75 7.25 3.62
N VAL A 77 -5.67 6.53 2.49
CA VAL A 77 -4.82 6.91 1.35
C VAL A 77 -5.15 8.31 0.86
N ASN A 78 -4.15 9.19 0.87
CA ASN A 78 -4.30 10.56 0.38
C ASN A 78 -4.34 10.58 -1.15
N HIS A 79 -5.47 11.00 -1.74
CA HIS A 79 -5.66 11.03 -3.19
C HIS A 79 -4.64 11.92 -3.89
N SER A 80 -4.35 13.11 -3.36
CA SER A 80 -3.40 14.04 -3.98
C SER A 80 -2.00 13.46 -4.06
N LYS A 81 -1.53 12.80 -2.97
CA LYS A 81 -0.23 12.13 -2.95
C LYS A 81 -0.18 10.97 -3.94
N LEU A 82 -1.18 10.11 -3.95
CA LEU A 82 -1.26 8.98 -4.87
C LEU A 82 -1.29 9.45 -6.35
N LEU A 83 -2.10 10.47 -6.66
CA LEU A 83 -2.20 11.02 -8.01
C LEU A 83 -0.90 11.70 -8.45
N GLN A 84 -0.17 12.34 -7.54
CA GLN A 84 1.18 12.85 -7.81
C GLN A 84 2.11 11.72 -8.25
N LEU A 85 2.19 10.62 -7.47
CA LEU A 85 3.05 9.47 -7.79
C LEU A 85 2.70 8.85 -9.16
N LEU A 86 1.41 8.74 -9.46
CA LEU A 86 0.93 8.26 -10.76
C LEU A 86 1.35 9.22 -11.89
N SER A 87 1.17 10.53 -11.70
CA SER A 87 1.50 11.55 -12.70
C SER A 87 3.00 11.59 -13.00
N ASP A 88 3.84 11.46 -11.98
CA ASP A 88 5.30 11.49 -12.11
C ASP A 88 5.83 10.32 -12.97
N LYS A 89 5.17 9.16 -12.89
CA LYS A 89 5.56 7.95 -13.64
C LYS A 89 4.88 7.86 -15.01
N LEU A 90 3.54 7.96 -15.06
CA LEU A 90 2.76 7.66 -16.26
C LEU A 90 2.84 8.77 -17.30
N LYS A 91 2.96 10.05 -16.89
CA LYS A 91 2.96 11.23 -17.75
C LYS A 91 1.75 11.31 -18.74
N ASP A 92 0.66 10.62 -18.41
CA ASP A 92 -0.61 10.66 -19.13
C ASP A 92 -1.73 11.19 -18.23
N GLY A 93 -2.06 12.46 -18.40
CA GLY A 93 -3.08 13.14 -17.60
C GLY A 93 -4.49 12.56 -17.76
N ARG A 94 -4.79 11.88 -18.88
CA ARG A 94 -6.11 11.25 -19.10
C ARG A 94 -6.29 10.03 -18.21
N VAL A 95 -5.25 9.18 -18.12
CA VAL A 95 -5.25 8.00 -17.24
C VAL A 95 -5.31 8.45 -15.77
N VAL A 96 -4.49 9.42 -15.37
CA VAL A 96 -4.49 9.97 -14.01
C VAL A 96 -5.86 10.58 -13.66
N SER A 97 -6.49 11.32 -14.60
CA SER A 97 -7.84 11.86 -14.40
C SER A 97 -8.90 10.77 -14.25
N LEU A 98 -8.79 9.66 -15.01
CA LEU A 98 -9.70 8.55 -14.90
C LEU A 98 -9.56 7.84 -13.53
N ILE A 99 -8.34 7.61 -13.07
CA ILE A 99 -8.07 7.05 -11.74
C ILE A 99 -8.63 7.99 -10.65
N HIS A 100 -8.47 9.30 -10.80
CA HIS A 100 -9.05 10.28 -9.87
C HIS A 100 -10.58 10.16 -9.79
N LYS A 101 -11.26 10.00 -10.93
CA LYS A 101 -12.72 9.80 -10.94
C LYS A 101 -13.13 8.51 -10.23
N ILE A 102 -12.36 7.43 -10.41
CA ILE A 102 -12.60 6.16 -9.71
C ILE A 102 -12.43 6.33 -8.19
N LEU A 103 -11.36 7.01 -7.75
CA LEU A 103 -11.10 7.25 -6.33
C LEU A 103 -12.18 8.12 -5.68
N ARG A 104 -12.76 9.07 -6.41
CA ARG A 104 -13.82 9.96 -5.93
C ARG A 104 -15.24 9.45 -6.17
N ALA A 105 -15.38 8.25 -6.74
CA ALA A 105 -16.70 7.66 -6.93
C ALA A 105 -17.44 7.57 -5.59
N PRO A 106 -18.69 8.08 -5.53
CA PRO A 106 -19.45 8.07 -4.28
C PRO A 106 -19.79 6.65 -3.86
N ILE A 107 -19.88 6.44 -2.55
CA ILE A 107 -20.29 5.17 -1.95
C ILE A 107 -21.77 5.26 -1.61
N GLN A 108 -22.56 4.32 -2.12
CA GLN A 108 -23.98 4.18 -1.78
C GLN A 108 -24.16 3.10 -0.71
N GLU A 109 -24.80 3.45 0.38
CA GLU A 109 -25.19 2.54 1.46
C GLU A 109 -26.69 2.69 1.72
N GLY A 110 -27.48 1.74 1.21
CA GLY A 110 -28.93 1.89 1.14
C GLY A 110 -29.32 3.09 0.28
N ASP A 111 -30.08 4.03 0.85
CA ASP A 111 -30.50 5.26 0.17
C ASP A 111 -29.52 6.43 0.35
N LYS A 112 -28.47 6.23 1.16
CA LYS A 112 -27.47 7.26 1.44
C LYS A 112 -26.32 7.20 0.45
N ILE A 113 -26.01 8.34 -0.19
CA ILE A 113 -24.85 8.51 -1.08
C ILE A 113 -23.85 9.41 -0.36
N THR A 114 -22.62 8.90 -0.17
CA THR A 114 -21.56 9.62 0.52
C THR A 114 -20.38 9.86 -0.43
N PRO A 115 -19.90 11.11 -0.61
CA PRO A 115 -18.72 11.39 -1.40
C PRO A 115 -17.48 10.70 -0.82
N CYS A 116 -16.57 10.23 -1.70
CA CYS A 116 -15.28 9.67 -1.29
C CYS A 116 -14.19 10.73 -1.55
N GLU A 117 -13.61 11.30 -0.47
CA GLU A 117 -12.57 12.33 -0.58
C GLU A 117 -11.18 11.81 -0.22
N ILE A 118 -11.12 10.67 0.46
CA ILE A 118 -9.90 10.03 0.95
C ILE A 118 -10.08 8.51 0.89
N GLY A 119 -8.99 7.80 0.75
CA GLY A 119 -8.99 6.33 0.72
C GLY A 119 -9.16 5.74 -0.67
N THR A 120 -9.03 4.44 -0.74
CA THR A 120 -9.29 3.64 -1.95
C THR A 120 -10.41 2.66 -1.64
N PRO A 121 -11.40 2.48 -2.54
CA PRO A 121 -12.52 1.59 -2.25
C PRO A 121 -12.04 0.16 -2.00
N GLN A 122 -12.34 -0.39 -0.84
CA GLN A 122 -12.05 -1.80 -0.55
C GLN A 122 -12.96 -2.68 -1.39
N GLY A 123 -12.37 -3.51 -2.28
CA GLY A 123 -13.09 -4.40 -3.19
C GLY A 123 -13.01 -4.02 -4.68
N GLY A 124 -12.44 -2.87 -5.01
CA GLY A 124 -12.16 -2.50 -6.39
C GLY A 124 -10.91 -3.22 -6.95
N PRO A 125 -10.94 -3.74 -8.19
CA PRO A 125 -9.80 -4.42 -8.80
C PRO A 125 -8.51 -3.58 -8.89
N VAL A 126 -8.62 -2.25 -8.96
CA VAL A 126 -7.46 -1.35 -9.06
C VAL A 126 -6.83 -1.04 -7.70
N SER A 127 -7.55 -1.19 -6.60
CA SER A 127 -7.09 -0.78 -5.27
C SER A 127 -5.81 -1.49 -4.81
N PRO A 128 -5.58 -2.79 -5.05
CA PRO A 128 -4.35 -3.46 -4.67
C PRO A 128 -3.10 -2.89 -5.35
N VAL A 129 -3.16 -2.58 -6.63
CA VAL A 129 -2.02 -2.00 -7.34
C VAL A 129 -1.76 -0.56 -6.92
N LEU A 130 -2.81 0.24 -6.68
CA LEU A 130 -2.68 1.60 -6.14
C LEU A 130 -2.08 1.59 -4.73
N ALA A 131 -2.44 0.62 -3.90
CA ALA A 131 -1.83 0.40 -2.60
C ALA A 131 -0.32 0.14 -2.72
N ASN A 132 0.08 -0.76 -3.60
CA ASN A 132 1.49 -1.04 -3.86
C ASN A 132 2.23 0.19 -4.40
N ILE A 133 1.65 0.98 -5.29
CA ILE A 133 2.25 2.23 -5.79
C ILE A 133 2.51 3.22 -4.65
N MET A 134 1.53 3.40 -3.76
CA MET A 134 1.67 4.28 -2.61
C MET A 134 2.75 3.82 -1.63
N LEU A 135 2.78 2.52 -1.33
CA LEU A 135 3.71 1.94 -0.35
C LEU A 135 5.12 1.71 -0.92
N ASN A 136 5.28 1.67 -2.23
CA ASN A 136 6.60 1.57 -2.87
C ASN A 136 7.52 2.76 -2.51
N GLU A 137 6.96 3.93 -2.21
CA GLU A 137 7.72 5.07 -1.68
C GLU A 137 8.36 4.74 -0.32
N LEU A 138 7.63 4.02 0.53
CA LEU A 138 8.15 3.57 1.83
C LEU A 138 9.19 2.47 1.63
N ASP A 139 8.96 1.55 0.70
CA ASP A 139 9.90 0.48 0.37
C ASP A 139 11.25 1.08 -0.08
N HIS A 140 11.24 2.01 -1.03
CA HIS A 140 12.46 2.68 -1.51
C HIS A 140 13.15 3.50 -0.43
N GLU A 141 12.40 4.14 0.48
CA GLU A 141 13.00 4.85 1.60
C GLU A 141 13.69 3.90 2.59
N LEU A 142 13.13 2.72 2.83
CA LEU A 142 13.74 1.67 3.65
C LEU A 142 15.00 1.11 2.99
N GLU A 143 14.97 0.85 1.69
CA GLU A 143 16.12 0.42 0.90
C GLU A 143 17.24 1.47 0.92
N ARG A 144 16.89 2.74 0.69
CA ARG A 144 17.83 3.86 0.72
C ARG A 144 18.53 4.00 2.09
N ARG A 145 17.83 3.68 3.18
CA ARG A 145 18.38 3.68 4.55
C ARG A 145 19.12 2.38 4.88
N GLY A 146 19.13 1.38 4.00
CA GLY A 146 19.78 0.10 4.21
C GLY A 146 19.07 -0.82 5.21
N HIS A 147 17.76 -0.65 5.40
CA HIS A 147 16.96 -1.53 6.24
C HIS A 147 16.67 -2.87 5.55
N ARG A 148 16.63 -3.93 6.32
CA ARG A 148 16.09 -5.23 5.92
C ARG A 148 14.62 -5.25 6.27
N PHE A 149 13.76 -5.52 5.31
CA PHE A 149 12.32 -5.55 5.54
C PHE A 149 11.64 -6.52 4.59
N VAL A 150 10.42 -6.91 4.92
CA VAL A 150 9.51 -7.67 4.07
C VAL A 150 8.14 -7.03 4.18
N ARG A 151 7.49 -6.79 3.05
CA ARG A 151 6.13 -6.25 3.00
C ARG A 151 5.18 -7.21 2.28
N TYR A 152 4.03 -7.45 2.89
CA TYR A 152 2.90 -8.15 2.27
C TYR A 152 1.66 -7.27 2.32
N ALA A 153 1.30 -6.65 1.19
CA ALA A 153 0.26 -5.62 1.10
C ALA A 153 0.59 -4.41 2.03
N ASP A 154 -0.24 -4.15 3.03
CA ASP A 154 -0.07 -3.11 4.06
C ASP A 154 0.65 -3.60 5.32
N ASP A 155 0.84 -4.91 5.48
CA ASP A 155 1.62 -5.49 6.57
C ASP A 155 3.13 -5.40 6.26
N MET A 156 3.92 -4.81 7.14
CA MET A 156 5.35 -4.61 6.94
C MET A 156 6.15 -4.98 8.18
N MET A 157 7.15 -5.84 8.00
CA MET A 157 8.13 -6.21 9.03
C MET A 157 9.50 -5.66 8.68
N ILE A 158 10.09 -4.86 9.59
CA ILE A 158 11.45 -4.31 9.44
C ILE A 158 12.35 -4.98 10.45
N PHE A 159 13.41 -5.60 9.97
CA PHE A 159 14.31 -6.44 10.75
C PHE A 159 15.54 -5.68 11.24
N CYS A 160 15.88 -5.84 12.52
CA CYS A 160 16.97 -5.16 13.17
C CYS A 160 17.83 -6.17 13.97
N ARG A 161 19.10 -5.82 14.21
CA ARG A 161 20.02 -6.66 15.01
C ARG A 161 19.90 -6.44 16.52
N SER A 162 19.27 -5.35 16.95
CA SER A 162 19.12 -5.03 18.38
C SER A 162 17.85 -4.24 18.64
N ARG A 163 17.36 -4.32 19.89
CA ARG A 163 16.22 -3.55 20.35
C ARG A 163 16.42 -2.03 20.16
N LYS A 164 17.60 -1.50 20.49
CA LYS A 164 17.92 -0.08 20.29
C LYS A 164 17.82 0.34 18.82
N ALA A 165 18.25 -0.53 17.90
CA ALA A 165 18.13 -0.28 16.47
C ALA A 165 16.66 -0.25 16.04
N ALA A 166 15.82 -1.20 16.50
CA ALA A 166 14.39 -1.25 16.21
C ALA A 166 13.66 0.02 16.70
N GLU A 167 13.89 0.42 17.96
CA GLU A 167 13.30 1.64 18.54
C GLU A 167 13.72 2.91 17.77
N ARG A 168 14.99 2.99 17.37
CA ARG A 168 15.49 4.10 16.55
C ARG A 168 14.86 4.11 15.17
N THR A 169 14.73 2.95 14.51
CA THR A 169 14.11 2.81 13.21
C THR A 169 12.67 3.32 13.24
N LEU A 170 11.86 2.86 14.18
CA LEU A 170 10.48 3.30 14.34
C LEU A 170 10.38 4.81 14.53
N ARG A 171 11.22 5.39 15.42
CA ARG A 171 11.23 6.83 15.68
C ARG A 171 11.53 7.66 14.44
N HIS A 172 12.42 7.18 13.56
CA HIS A 172 12.81 7.90 12.35
C HIS A 172 11.87 7.66 11.17
N LEU A 173 11.11 6.55 11.16
CA LEU A 173 10.12 6.28 10.12
C LEU A 173 8.79 6.98 10.35
N LYS A 174 8.36 7.13 11.61
CA LYS A 174 7.09 7.78 11.94
C LYS A 174 6.92 9.15 11.24
N PRO A 175 7.87 10.10 11.31
CA PRO A 175 7.73 11.38 10.60
C PRO A 175 7.68 11.26 9.08
N TYR A 176 8.32 10.25 8.50
CA TYR A 176 8.26 9.99 7.06
C TYR A 176 6.88 9.48 6.65
N VAL A 177 6.38 8.46 7.34
CA VAL A 177 5.06 7.86 7.07
C VAL A 177 3.95 8.89 7.24
N GLU A 178 3.96 9.64 8.35
CA GLU A 178 2.91 10.61 8.65
C GLU A 178 3.06 11.93 7.87
N GLY A 179 4.27 12.44 7.71
CA GLY A 179 4.52 13.74 7.10
C GLY A 179 4.73 13.73 5.59
N LYS A 180 5.21 12.61 5.00
CA LYS A 180 5.47 12.51 3.56
C LYS A 180 4.43 11.67 2.82
N LEU A 181 3.96 10.60 3.45
CA LEU A 181 2.96 9.71 2.86
C LEU A 181 1.54 10.02 3.33
N PHE A 182 1.38 10.83 4.37
CA PHE A 182 0.10 11.17 4.98
C PHE A 182 -0.67 9.94 5.46
N LEU A 183 0.05 8.88 5.84
CA LEU A 183 -0.49 7.66 6.42
C LEU A 183 -0.36 7.70 7.94
N LYS A 184 -1.20 6.94 8.65
CA LYS A 184 -1.15 6.87 10.12
C LYS A 184 -0.67 5.50 10.57
N LEU A 185 0.20 5.49 11.57
CA LEU A 185 0.61 4.26 12.25
C LEU A 185 -0.40 3.92 13.35
N ASN A 186 -0.67 2.62 13.55
CA ASN A 186 -1.30 2.14 14.78
C ASN A 186 -0.28 2.23 15.92
N GLU A 187 -0.71 2.73 17.09
CA GLU A 187 0.12 2.79 18.30
C GLU A 187 0.06 1.50 19.11
#